data_fd511123d59b0db767e1fad1fa06ef15
#
_entry.id   fd511123d59b0db767e1fad1fa06ef15
#
_cell.length_a   1.000
_cell.length_b   1.000
_cell.length_c   1.000
_cell.angle_alpha   90.00
_cell.angle_beta   90.00
_cell.angle_gamma   90.00
#
_symmetry.space_group_name_H-M   'P 1'
#
loop_
_entity.id
_entity.type
_entity.pdbx_description
1 polymer ?
#
loop_
_entity_poly.entity_id
_entity_poly.type
_entity_poly.pdbx_seq_one_letter_code
_entity_poly.pdbx_strand_id
1 'polypeptide(L)'
;MSADDNLQLMKTLDDSWNSQDLTVFRKRHAKDCIIRWPNQPPTLGIDAHEAEAIAFFKTFPDQHLVNNPYKVMIAEGEWTCTIADFTGTMKGAMTLGDGTVIQPTNRSFKVDFCTVAHWKNGEIVEENLFYDLMGMLKQIGALPAQANEKAA
;
A
#
# COMPACT_ATOMS: atom_id res chain seq x y z
N MET A 1 3.85 22.71 -10.15
CA MET A 1 4.96 21.79 -9.82
C MET A 1 5.22 20.92 -11.04
N SER A 2 6.47 20.64 -11.31
CA SER A 2 6.86 19.77 -12.43
C SER A 2 6.59 18.28 -12.13
N ALA A 3 6.63 17.45 -13.18
CA ALA A 3 6.55 16.01 -13.02
C ALA A 3 7.68 15.47 -12.13
N ASP A 4 8.89 16.00 -12.29
CA ASP A 4 10.04 15.62 -11.46
C ASP A 4 9.86 16.02 -9.99
N ASP A 5 9.26 17.20 -9.72
CA ASP A 5 8.92 17.59 -8.34
C ASP A 5 7.96 16.58 -7.71
N ASN A 6 6.94 16.14 -8.45
CA ASN A 6 5.98 15.16 -7.98
C ASN A 6 6.65 13.80 -7.70
N LEU A 7 7.64 13.39 -8.52
CA LEU A 7 8.43 12.18 -8.24
C LEU A 7 9.21 12.30 -6.93
N GLN A 8 9.82 13.45 -6.65
CA GLN A 8 10.52 13.68 -5.38
C GLN A 8 9.54 13.65 -4.19
N LEU A 9 8.36 14.23 -4.35
CA LEU A 9 7.31 14.15 -3.32
C LEU A 9 6.84 12.71 -3.10
N MET A 10 6.70 11.91 -4.16
CA MET A 10 6.37 10.49 -4.05
C MET A 10 7.43 9.73 -3.24
N LYS A 11 8.71 10.00 -3.48
CA LYS A 11 9.79 9.41 -2.71
C LYS A 11 9.67 9.74 -1.22
N THR A 12 9.36 10.98 -0.87
CA THR A 12 9.16 11.38 0.54
C THR A 12 7.94 10.71 1.17
N LEU A 13 6.90 10.45 0.39
CA LEU A 13 5.74 9.67 0.85
C LEU A 13 6.14 8.24 1.23
N ASP A 14 6.88 7.56 0.36
CA ASP A 14 7.30 6.19 0.62
C ASP A 14 8.35 6.12 1.74
N ASP A 15 9.22 7.13 1.89
CA ASP A 15 10.08 7.25 3.07
C ASP A 15 9.23 7.33 4.36
N SER A 16 8.14 8.10 4.34
CA SER A 16 7.24 8.23 5.49
C SER A 16 6.45 6.95 5.76
N TRP A 17 6.07 6.22 4.73
CA TRP A 17 5.46 4.91 4.83
C TRP A 17 6.41 3.91 5.51
N ASN A 18 7.66 3.88 5.08
CA ASN A 18 8.69 3.01 5.65
C ASN A 18 9.00 3.34 7.12
N SER A 19 9.06 4.62 7.45
CA SER A 19 9.31 5.09 8.84
C SER A 19 8.03 5.15 9.69
N GLN A 20 6.87 4.93 9.09
CA GLN A 20 5.56 5.05 9.74
C GLN A 20 5.29 6.46 10.28
N ASP A 21 5.80 7.48 9.61
CA ASP A 21 5.58 8.89 9.94
C ASP A 21 4.26 9.39 9.33
N LEU A 22 3.20 9.31 10.12
CA LEU A 22 1.86 9.71 9.68
C LEU A 22 1.73 11.22 9.44
N THR A 23 2.61 12.05 9.96
CA THR A 23 2.62 13.50 9.72
C THR A 23 2.93 13.80 8.26
N VAL A 24 4.02 13.24 7.73
CA VAL A 24 4.41 13.39 6.32
C VAL A 24 3.40 12.68 5.42
N PHE A 25 2.96 11.48 5.80
CA PHE A 25 1.94 10.73 5.08
C PHE A 25 0.70 11.58 4.83
N ARG A 26 0.14 12.21 5.87
CA ARG A 26 -1.02 13.11 5.74
C ARG A 26 -0.70 14.31 4.84
N LYS A 27 0.47 14.91 5.00
CA LYS A 27 0.88 16.09 4.23
C LYS A 27 0.94 15.83 2.73
N ARG A 28 1.17 14.60 2.30
CA ARG A 28 1.25 14.24 0.89
C ARG A 28 -0.09 13.94 0.24
N HIS A 29 -1.18 13.90 1.01
CA HIS A 29 -2.51 13.61 0.50
C HIS A 29 -3.45 14.79 0.69
N ALA A 30 -4.29 15.04 -0.31
CA ALA A 30 -5.39 15.97 -0.19
C ALA A 30 -6.41 15.43 0.82
N LYS A 31 -7.14 16.34 1.49
CA LYS A 31 -8.15 15.98 2.48
C LYS A 31 -9.20 15.00 1.94
N ASP A 32 -9.61 15.21 0.70
CA ASP A 32 -10.66 14.45 0.00
C ASP A 32 -10.08 13.49 -1.06
N CYS A 33 -8.85 13.01 -0.86
CA CYS A 33 -8.20 12.09 -1.78
C CYS A 33 -8.99 10.81 -1.97
N ILE A 34 -8.82 10.17 -3.13
CA ILE A 34 -9.43 8.90 -3.47
C ILE A 34 -8.32 7.86 -3.61
N ILE A 35 -8.39 6.79 -2.82
CA ILE A 35 -7.39 5.72 -2.84
C ILE A 35 -8.05 4.44 -3.32
N ARG A 36 -7.46 3.79 -4.31
CA ARG A 36 -7.97 2.53 -4.85
C ARG A 36 -6.99 1.40 -4.57
N TRP A 37 -7.42 0.49 -3.71
CA TRP A 37 -6.74 -0.75 -3.38
C TRP A 37 -7.30 -1.91 -4.19
N PRO A 38 -6.51 -2.99 -4.44
CA PRO A 38 -7.04 -4.18 -5.07
C PRO A 38 -8.22 -4.78 -4.30
N ASN A 39 -9.24 -5.19 -5.06
CA ASN A 39 -10.36 -5.99 -4.56
C ASN A 39 -11.19 -5.34 -3.45
N GLN A 40 -11.29 -4.02 -3.42
CA GLN A 40 -12.17 -3.32 -2.48
C GLN A 40 -12.70 -2.01 -3.08
N PRO A 41 -13.82 -1.47 -2.56
CA PRO A 41 -14.31 -0.15 -2.96
C PRO A 41 -13.27 0.94 -2.68
N PRO A 42 -13.32 2.08 -3.41
CA PRO A 42 -12.41 3.19 -3.14
C PRO A 42 -12.50 3.69 -1.70
N THR A 43 -11.35 4.00 -1.13
CA THR A 43 -11.22 4.68 0.16
C THR A 43 -11.33 6.18 -0.08
N LEU A 44 -12.21 6.87 0.65
CA LEU A 44 -12.48 8.28 0.47
C LEU A 44 -11.94 9.10 1.65
N GLY A 45 -10.99 9.99 1.33
CA GLY A 45 -10.42 10.94 2.28
C GLY A 45 -9.23 10.42 3.07
N ILE A 46 -8.41 11.37 3.52
CA ILE A 46 -7.16 11.07 4.23
C ILE A 46 -7.39 10.41 5.60
N ASP A 47 -8.48 10.72 6.29
CA ASP A 47 -8.73 10.13 7.61
C ASP A 47 -8.96 8.61 7.50
N ALA A 48 -9.74 8.18 6.49
CA ALA A 48 -9.95 6.76 6.22
C ALA A 48 -8.66 6.08 5.74
N HIS A 49 -7.88 6.75 4.89
CA HIS A 49 -6.62 6.20 4.40
C HIS A 49 -5.56 6.07 5.50
N GLU A 50 -5.47 7.03 6.40
CA GLU A 50 -4.59 6.94 7.58
C GLU A 50 -4.99 5.76 8.48
N ALA A 51 -6.29 5.54 8.68
CA ALA A 51 -6.77 4.40 9.45
C ALA A 51 -6.35 3.07 8.81
N GLU A 52 -6.36 2.97 7.48
CA GLU A 52 -5.85 1.81 6.75
C GLU A 52 -4.35 1.63 6.96
N ALA A 53 -3.57 2.71 6.89
CA ALA A 53 -2.13 2.67 7.13
C ALA A 53 -1.81 2.16 8.55
N ILE A 54 -2.49 2.68 9.56
CA ILE A 54 -2.32 2.25 10.96
C ILE A 54 -2.63 0.77 11.11
N ALA A 55 -3.73 0.29 10.52
CA ALA A 55 -4.09 -1.13 10.55
C ALA A 55 -3.03 -2.01 9.86
N PHE A 56 -2.51 -1.55 8.72
CA PHE A 56 -1.47 -2.26 7.98
C PHE A 56 -0.18 -2.38 8.81
N PHE A 57 0.26 -1.30 9.45
CA PHE A 57 1.47 -1.30 10.30
C PHE A 57 1.34 -2.22 11.51
N LYS A 58 0.14 -2.38 12.06
CA LYS A 58 -0.11 -3.33 13.16
C LYS A 58 0.02 -4.78 12.70
N THR A 59 -0.45 -5.09 11.50
CA THR A 59 -0.35 -6.43 10.91
C THR A 59 1.08 -6.72 10.46
N PHE A 60 1.73 -5.76 9.82
CA PHE A 60 3.06 -5.87 9.24
C PHE A 60 4.00 -4.78 9.78
N PRO A 61 4.42 -4.86 11.05
CA PRO A 61 5.24 -3.80 11.66
C PRO A 61 6.62 -3.63 11.03
N ASP A 62 7.14 -4.65 10.34
CA ASP A 62 8.41 -4.64 9.62
C ASP A 62 8.25 -4.37 8.11
N GLN A 63 7.08 -3.90 7.69
CA GLN A 63 6.84 -3.62 6.27
C GLN A 63 7.90 -2.65 5.71
N HIS A 64 8.30 -2.89 4.48
CA HIS A 64 9.28 -2.05 3.81
C HIS A 64 9.07 -2.01 2.30
N LEU A 65 9.07 -0.81 1.76
CA LEU A 65 8.96 -0.55 0.34
C LEU A 65 10.30 0.01 -0.14
N VAL A 66 10.96 -0.67 -1.09
CA VAL A 66 12.27 -0.27 -1.58
C VAL A 66 12.15 0.86 -2.57
N ASN A 67 12.48 2.08 -2.14
CA ASN A 67 12.36 3.30 -2.95
C ASN A 67 13.71 3.99 -3.24
N ASN A 68 14.82 3.32 -3.01
CA ASN A 68 16.15 3.88 -3.21
C ASN A 68 17.12 2.83 -3.79
N PRO A 69 17.10 2.61 -5.12
CA PRO A 69 16.14 3.14 -6.08
C PRO A 69 14.82 2.36 -6.16
N TYR A 70 13.80 2.96 -6.76
CA TYR A 70 12.64 2.20 -7.26
C TYR A 70 13.06 1.29 -8.42
N LYS A 71 12.32 0.22 -8.67
CA LYS A 71 12.46 -0.58 -9.89
C LYS A 71 12.08 0.21 -11.15
N VAL A 72 10.98 0.95 -11.06
CA VAL A 72 10.49 1.84 -12.11
C VAL A 72 10.04 3.14 -11.46
N MET A 73 10.38 4.26 -12.08
CA MET A 73 10.02 5.59 -11.62
C MET A 73 9.84 6.48 -12.85
N ILE A 74 8.60 6.79 -13.18
CA ILE A 74 8.25 7.63 -14.33
C ILE A 74 7.20 8.65 -13.95
N ALA A 75 7.20 9.78 -14.66
CA ALA A 75 6.20 10.83 -14.47
C ALA A 75 5.90 11.54 -15.77
N GLU A 76 4.65 11.98 -15.91
CA GLU A 76 4.20 12.82 -17.01
C GLU A 76 3.09 13.73 -16.50
N GLY A 77 3.23 15.04 -16.75
CA GLY A 77 2.25 16.02 -16.29
C GLY A 77 2.08 15.98 -14.77
N GLU A 78 0.86 15.77 -14.31
CA GLU A 78 0.52 15.67 -12.89
C GLU A 78 0.55 14.22 -12.35
N TRP A 79 0.99 13.24 -13.16
CA TRP A 79 0.96 11.83 -12.79
C TRP A 79 2.33 11.27 -12.51
N THR A 80 2.43 10.42 -11.51
CA THR A 80 3.62 9.61 -11.21
C THR A 80 3.26 8.12 -11.24
N CYS A 81 4.22 7.31 -11.63
CA CYS A 81 4.12 5.85 -11.56
C CYS A 81 5.43 5.29 -10.99
N THR A 82 5.34 4.53 -9.91
CA THR A 82 6.48 3.86 -9.29
C THR A 82 6.20 2.38 -9.14
N ILE A 83 7.23 1.55 -9.28
CA ILE A 83 7.19 0.13 -8.94
C ILE A 83 8.34 -0.15 -7.97
N ALA A 84 8.05 -0.79 -6.87
CA ALA A 84 8.99 -1.12 -5.81
C ALA A 84 8.82 -2.55 -5.31
N ASP A 85 9.90 -3.15 -4.81
CA ASP A 85 9.79 -4.34 -3.98
C ASP A 85 9.13 -3.96 -2.66
N PHE A 86 8.13 -4.74 -2.26
CA PHE A 86 7.41 -4.53 -1.02
C PHE A 86 7.41 -5.82 -0.20
N THR A 87 7.84 -5.73 1.04
CA THR A 87 7.99 -6.87 1.94
C THR A 87 7.34 -6.60 3.29
N GLY A 88 7.01 -7.66 4.00
CA GLY A 88 6.51 -7.60 5.36
C GLY A 88 6.29 -8.99 5.95
N THR A 89 6.18 -9.05 7.26
CA THR A 89 5.91 -10.28 8.01
C THR A 89 4.63 -10.11 8.82
N MET A 90 3.71 -11.05 8.69
CA MET A 90 2.43 -11.01 9.39
C MET A 90 2.61 -11.30 10.89
N LYS A 91 2.88 -10.27 11.66
CA LYS A 91 3.07 -10.34 13.13
C LYS A 91 1.84 -9.95 13.92
N GLY A 92 0.89 -9.28 13.30
CA GLY A 92 -0.41 -8.91 13.86
C GLY A 92 -1.57 -9.61 13.18
N ALA A 93 -2.74 -9.62 13.81
CA ALA A 93 -3.95 -10.14 13.21
C ALA A 93 -4.38 -9.28 12.01
N MET A 94 -5.06 -9.90 11.05
CA MET A 94 -5.61 -9.24 9.87
C MET A 94 -7.13 -9.44 9.85
N THR A 95 -7.87 -8.36 9.63
CA THR A 95 -9.31 -8.43 9.42
C THR A 95 -9.60 -8.29 7.93
N LEU A 96 -10.27 -9.29 7.36
CA LEU A 96 -10.69 -9.28 5.96
C LEU A 96 -11.98 -8.46 5.78
N GLY A 97 -12.32 -8.14 4.53
CA GLY A 97 -13.48 -7.31 4.20
C GLY A 97 -14.84 -7.88 4.66
N ASP A 98 -14.94 -9.18 4.86
CA ASP A 98 -16.14 -9.87 5.38
C ASP A 98 -16.17 -9.95 6.91
N GLY A 99 -15.21 -9.33 7.61
CA GLY A 99 -15.08 -9.38 9.07
C GLY A 99 -14.31 -10.58 9.62
N THR A 100 -13.88 -11.50 8.76
CA THR A 100 -13.04 -12.64 9.19
C THR A 100 -11.72 -12.15 9.73
N VAL A 101 -11.33 -12.62 10.92
CA VAL A 101 -10.04 -12.31 11.54
C VAL A 101 -9.08 -13.49 11.33
N ILE A 102 -7.92 -13.20 10.74
CA ILE A 102 -6.84 -14.17 10.56
C ILE A 102 -5.78 -13.88 11.61
N GLN A 103 -5.44 -14.91 12.38
CA GLN A 103 -4.40 -14.79 13.42
C GLN A 103 -3.01 -14.68 12.79
N PRO A 104 -2.05 -14.04 13.48
CA PRO A 104 -0.68 -13.90 12.98
C PRO A 104 -0.05 -15.24 12.61
N THR A 105 0.50 -15.32 11.41
CA THR A 105 1.16 -16.54 10.90
C THR A 105 2.67 -16.50 11.06
N ASN A 106 3.25 -15.32 11.30
CA ASN A 106 4.70 -15.04 11.28
C ASN A 106 5.37 -15.38 9.94
N ARG A 107 4.57 -15.43 8.86
CA ARG A 107 5.08 -15.65 7.50
C ARG A 107 5.25 -14.33 6.78
N SER A 108 6.21 -14.28 5.88
CA SER A 108 6.58 -13.07 5.13
C SER A 108 6.05 -13.11 3.70
N PHE A 109 5.83 -11.91 3.16
CA PHE A 109 5.53 -11.73 1.74
C PHE A 109 6.60 -10.87 1.06
N LYS A 110 6.71 -11.03 -0.25
CA LYS A 110 7.41 -10.14 -1.17
C LYS A 110 6.60 -10.03 -2.45
N VAL A 111 6.21 -8.81 -2.80
CA VAL A 111 5.45 -8.51 -4.03
C VAL A 111 6.01 -7.25 -4.67
N ASP A 112 5.73 -7.08 -5.96
CA ASP A 112 5.88 -5.78 -6.62
C ASP A 112 4.71 -4.89 -6.24
N PHE A 113 5.00 -3.66 -5.86
CA PHE A 113 3.99 -2.67 -5.51
C PHE A 113 4.05 -1.51 -6.49
N CYS A 114 2.97 -1.31 -7.23
CA CYS A 114 2.85 -0.24 -8.22
C CYS A 114 1.90 0.84 -7.71
N THR A 115 2.40 2.08 -7.63
CA THR A 115 1.61 3.26 -7.27
C THR A 115 1.48 4.18 -8.46
N VAL A 116 0.25 4.44 -8.90
CA VAL A 116 -0.07 5.44 -9.92
C VAL A 116 -0.84 6.57 -9.26
N ALA A 117 -0.21 7.73 -9.11
CA ALA A 117 -0.74 8.84 -8.33
C ALA A 117 -0.95 10.09 -9.18
N HIS A 118 -2.08 10.76 -8.95
CA HIS A 118 -2.41 12.06 -9.51
C HIS A 118 -2.15 13.14 -8.46
N TRP A 119 -1.31 14.11 -8.81
CA TRP A 119 -0.87 15.18 -7.93
C TRP A 119 -1.49 16.51 -8.30
N LYS A 120 -1.85 17.30 -7.31
CA LYS A 120 -2.22 18.72 -7.48
C LYS A 120 -1.64 19.54 -6.32
N ASN A 121 -0.88 20.57 -6.65
CA ASN A 121 -0.31 21.49 -5.65
C ASN A 121 0.47 20.76 -4.52
N GLY A 122 1.23 19.71 -4.88
CA GLY A 122 2.04 18.96 -3.92
C GLY A 122 1.30 17.93 -3.07
N GLU A 123 0.03 17.67 -3.39
CA GLU A 123 -0.80 16.68 -2.71
C GLU A 123 -1.39 15.68 -3.69
N ILE A 124 -1.50 14.43 -3.27
CA ILE A 124 -2.17 13.37 -4.04
C ILE A 124 -3.68 13.56 -3.91
N VAL A 125 -4.36 13.71 -5.05
CA VAL A 125 -5.81 13.76 -5.13
C VAL A 125 -6.42 12.41 -5.47
N GLU A 126 -5.64 11.54 -6.13
CA GLU A 126 -6.03 10.19 -6.50
C GLU A 126 -4.80 9.29 -6.47
N GLU A 127 -4.94 8.13 -5.87
CA GLU A 127 -3.87 7.14 -5.77
C GLU A 127 -4.42 5.76 -6.12
N ASN A 128 -3.79 5.12 -7.11
CA ASN A 128 -4.15 3.80 -7.57
C ASN A 128 -3.03 2.84 -7.20
N LEU A 129 -3.34 1.86 -6.38
CA LEU A 129 -2.39 0.89 -5.83
C LEU A 129 -2.64 -0.47 -6.45
N PHE A 130 -1.60 -1.04 -7.04
CA PHE A 130 -1.68 -2.34 -7.71
C PHE A 130 -0.59 -3.26 -7.18
N TYR A 131 -1.01 -4.41 -6.71
CA TYR A 131 -0.11 -5.49 -6.32
C TYR A 131 -0.86 -6.83 -6.36
N ASP A 132 -0.12 -7.92 -6.36
CA ASP A 132 -0.66 -9.27 -6.35
C ASP A 132 -1.18 -9.60 -4.94
N LEU A 133 -2.41 -9.17 -4.64
CA LEU A 133 -3.05 -9.42 -3.35
C LEU A 133 -3.19 -10.92 -3.08
N MET A 134 -3.60 -11.70 -4.08
CA MET A 134 -3.76 -13.15 -3.91
C MET A 134 -2.42 -13.83 -3.60
N GLY A 135 -1.36 -13.45 -4.32
CA GLY A 135 -0.01 -13.94 -4.07
C GLY A 135 0.48 -13.57 -2.68
N MET A 136 0.25 -12.34 -2.23
CA MET A 136 0.57 -11.89 -0.88
C MET A 136 -0.15 -12.72 0.18
N LEU A 137 -1.47 -12.89 0.07
CA LEU A 137 -2.27 -13.68 1.01
C LEU A 137 -1.83 -15.15 1.05
N LYS A 138 -1.47 -15.70 -0.12
CA LYS A 138 -0.92 -17.06 -0.20
C LYS A 138 0.42 -17.17 0.53
N GLN A 139 1.32 -16.22 0.32
CA GLN A 139 2.65 -16.21 0.95
C GLN A 139 2.54 -16.15 2.48
N ILE A 140 1.65 -15.35 3.03
CA ILE A 140 1.46 -15.23 4.49
C ILE A 140 0.53 -16.29 5.08
N GLY A 141 -0.04 -17.17 4.24
CA GLY A 141 -0.93 -18.23 4.72
C GLY A 141 -2.33 -17.76 5.12
N ALA A 142 -2.79 -16.64 4.56
CA ALA A 142 -4.07 -16.02 4.88
C ALA A 142 -5.20 -16.38 3.91
N LEU A 143 -4.93 -17.18 2.87
CA LEU A 143 -5.98 -17.67 1.98
C LEU A 143 -6.81 -18.76 2.67
N PRO A 144 -8.15 -18.73 2.57
CA PRO A 144 -8.96 -19.84 3.02
C PRO A 144 -8.65 -21.10 2.22
N ALA A 145 -8.68 -22.28 2.87
CA ALA A 145 -8.50 -23.56 2.19
C ALA A 145 -9.58 -23.71 1.11
N GLN A 146 -9.16 -24.08 -0.11
CA GLN A 146 -10.10 -24.33 -1.20
C GLN A 146 -10.81 -25.68 -0.97
N ALA A 147 -12.10 -25.75 -1.39
CA ALA A 147 -12.89 -26.98 -1.26
C ALA A 147 -12.23 -28.20 -1.94
N ASN A 148 -11.47 -28.00 -3.01
CA ASN A 148 -10.75 -29.02 -3.75
C ASN A 148 -9.56 -29.63 -2.98
N GLU A 149 -8.98 -28.91 -2.05
CA GLU A 149 -7.89 -29.42 -1.19
C GLU A 149 -8.41 -30.41 -0.15
N LYS A 150 -9.71 -30.36 0.18
CA LYS A 150 -10.36 -31.27 1.11
C LYS A 150 -10.82 -32.59 0.48
N ALA A 151 -10.88 -32.64 -0.85
CA ALA A 151 -11.29 -33.82 -1.60
C ALA A 151 -10.09 -34.71 -2.01
N ALA A 152 -8.90 -34.20 -1.85
CA ALA A 152 -7.66 -34.93 -2.09
C ALA A 152 -7.15 -35.53 -0.79
#